data_bbeef048e8b168b199059689f84ccf30
#
_entry.id   bbeef048e8b168b199059689f84ccf30
#
_cell.length_a   1.000
_cell.length_b   1.000
_cell.length_c   1.000
_cell.angle_alpha   90.00
_cell.angle_beta   90.00
_cell.angle_gamma   90.00
#
_symmetry.space_group_name_H-M   'P 1'
#
loop_
_entity.id
_entity.type
_entity.pdbx_description
1 polymer ?
#
loop_
_entity_poly.entity_id
_entity_poly.type
_entity_poly.pdbx_seq_one_letter_code
_entity_poly.pdbx_strand_id
1 'polypeptide(L)'
;YQTFTLNDGDKLDIISTNRSVYGYFSIKNGFTGEYIWESCSVNTKAKIGSNNGEKYQSNQKIFINKNESLSEYKKINHLNSKIEYIRVLKGTNFSFFSEKAKKIFFSNEFIVSKLTDRMGMRLEGPKIENLVETNIRSEGLIKGVIQVTADGNPIIMLSDHGTIGGYPKIAVVISSDYDRLTQLTPGSKIKFKSVELDEAENLYKLYEIETKNILNQIR
;
A
#
# COMPACT_ATOMS: atom_id res chain seq x y z
N TYR A 1 -13.06 -3.52 12.46
CA TYR A 1 -14.11 -3.60 11.42
C TYR A 1 -15.41 -4.05 12.07
N GLN A 2 -16.50 -3.32 11.83
CA GLN A 2 -17.81 -3.66 12.33
C GLN A 2 -18.88 -3.18 11.37
N THR A 3 -19.99 -3.92 11.31
CA THR A 3 -21.19 -3.49 10.61
C THR A 3 -22.06 -2.65 11.54
N PHE A 4 -22.80 -1.72 11.00
CA PHE A 4 -23.81 -0.92 11.69
C PHE A 4 -24.91 -0.54 10.70
N THR A 5 -26.08 -0.21 11.22
CA THR A 5 -27.23 0.23 10.42
C THR A 5 -27.33 1.74 10.46
N LEU A 6 -27.56 2.35 9.30
CA LEU A 6 -27.93 3.75 9.16
C LEU A 6 -29.39 3.81 8.75
N ASN A 7 -30.16 4.65 9.43
CA ASN A 7 -31.55 4.95 9.11
C ASN A 7 -31.64 6.26 8.32
N ASP A 8 -32.80 6.53 7.75
CA ASP A 8 -33.04 7.80 7.10
C ASP A 8 -32.86 8.97 8.07
N GLY A 9 -32.08 9.97 7.65
CA GLY A 9 -31.70 11.12 8.46
C GLY A 9 -30.46 10.93 9.36
N ASP A 10 -29.92 9.72 9.48
CA ASP A 10 -28.70 9.49 10.25
C ASP A 10 -27.49 10.20 9.61
N LYS A 11 -26.57 10.64 10.46
CA LYS A 11 -25.31 11.27 10.05
C LYS A 11 -24.14 10.37 10.41
N LEU A 12 -23.27 10.11 9.44
CA LEU A 12 -22.00 9.43 9.62
C LEU A 12 -20.86 10.41 9.42
N ASP A 13 -20.01 10.54 10.43
CA ASP A 13 -18.80 11.36 10.34
C ASP A 13 -17.56 10.45 10.42
N ILE A 14 -16.73 10.47 9.36
CA ILE A 14 -15.47 9.73 9.29
C ILE A 14 -14.35 10.75 9.44
N ILE A 15 -13.92 10.97 10.68
CA ILE A 15 -13.00 12.04 11.04
C ILE A 15 -11.56 11.71 10.60
N SER A 16 -11.03 10.57 11.05
CA SER A 16 -9.66 10.15 10.74
C SER A 16 -9.43 8.66 11.03
N THR A 17 -8.33 8.14 10.51
CA THR A 17 -7.80 6.84 10.90
C THR A 17 -6.82 7.02 12.06
N ASN A 18 -6.92 6.19 13.11
CA ASN A 18 -6.04 6.31 14.29
C ASN A 18 -4.72 5.54 14.15
N ARG A 19 -4.65 4.56 13.24
CA ARG A 19 -3.55 3.57 13.18
C ARG A 19 -3.06 3.23 11.78
N SER A 20 -3.67 3.84 10.76
CA SER A 20 -3.41 3.49 9.36
C SER A 20 -3.55 4.71 8.46
N VAL A 21 -3.09 4.58 7.22
CA VAL A 21 -3.24 5.63 6.19
C VAL A 21 -4.61 5.54 5.53
N TYR A 22 -5.07 4.32 5.24
CA TYR A 22 -6.31 4.08 4.50
C TYR A 22 -7.40 3.54 5.40
N GLY A 23 -8.58 4.13 5.31
CA GLY A 23 -9.84 3.61 5.86
C GLY A 23 -10.76 3.16 4.74
N TYR A 24 -11.65 2.21 5.05
CA TYR A 24 -12.60 1.67 4.09
C TYR A 24 -14.01 1.78 4.65
N PHE A 25 -14.90 2.31 3.84
CA PHE A 25 -16.33 2.34 4.10
C PHE A 25 -17.04 1.60 2.98
N SER A 26 -17.86 0.63 3.33
CA SER A 26 -18.64 -0.15 2.37
C SER A 26 -20.11 -0.23 2.78
N ILE A 27 -20.98 -0.36 1.81
CA ILE A 27 -22.43 -0.51 1.98
C ILE A 27 -22.82 -1.84 1.37
N LYS A 28 -23.78 -2.52 2.01
CA LYS A 28 -24.39 -3.73 1.44
C LYS A 28 -24.90 -3.43 0.03
N ASN A 29 -24.69 -4.34 -0.91
CA ASN A 29 -24.97 -4.19 -2.34
C ASN A 29 -24.17 -3.09 -3.06
N GLY A 30 -23.26 -2.39 -2.36
CA GLY A 30 -22.31 -1.45 -2.93
C GLY A 30 -22.88 -0.09 -3.30
N PHE A 31 -21.98 0.76 -3.73
CA PHE A 31 -22.28 2.07 -4.30
C PHE A 31 -22.57 1.95 -5.78
N THR A 32 -23.44 2.81 -6.30
CA THR A 32 -23.62 2.98 -7.73
C THR A 32 -22.45 3.79 -8.28
N GLY A 33 -21.78 3.29 -9.30
CA GLY A 33 -20.62 3.96 -9.91
C GLY A 33 -20.52 3.66 -11.40
N GLU A 34 -19.78 4.49 -12.08
CA GLU A 34 -19.40 4.27 -13.47
C GLU A 34 -18.21 3.32 -13.53
N TYR A 35 -18.27 2.34 -14.44
CA TYR A 35 -17.18 1.40 -14.68
C TYR A 35 -16.33 1.86 -15.86
N ILE A 36 -15.04 2.04 -15.64
CA ILE A 36 -14.06 2.28 -16.68
C ILE A 36 -13.05 1.15 -16.64
N TRP A 37 -12.86 0.45 -17.76
CA TRP A 37 -12.04 -0.76 -17.85
C TRP A 37 -12.37 -1.79 -16.75
N GLU A 38 -13.66 -2.06 -16.57
CA GLU A 38 -14.19 -3.02 -15.59
C GLU A 38 -13.91 -2.65 -14.12
N SER A 39 -13.54 -1.41 -13.82
CA SER A 39 -13.23 -0.93 -12.48
C SER A 39 -14.02 0.32 -12.11
N CYS A 40 -14.52 0.38 -10.86
CA CYS A 40 -15.07 1.60 -10.25
C CYS A 40 -14.00 2.46 -9.56
N SER A 41 -12.74 2.05 -9.56
CA SER A 41 -11.66 2.78 -8.89
C SER A 41 -11.43 4.14 -9.54
N VAL A 42 -11.02 5.11 -8.72
CA VAL A 42 -10.72 6.46 -9.17
C VAL A 42 -9.24 6.73 -9.07
N ASN A 43 -8.61 7.14 -10.17
CA ASN A 43 -7.26 7.69 -10.17
C ASN A 43 -7.35 9.20 -10.37
N THR A 44 -7.22 9.94 -9.28
CA THR A 44 -7.40 11.40 -9.28
C THR A 44 -6.29 12.17 -9.98
N LYS A 45 -5.09 11.57 -10.16
CA LYS A 45 -4.00 12.19 -10.93
C LYS A 45 -4.24 12.09 -12.43
N ALA A 46 -4.71 10.92 -12.89
CA ALA A 46 -5.02 10.69 -14.30
C ALA A 46 -6.42 11.18 -14.68
N LYS A 47 -7.24 11.57 -13.70
CA LYS A 47 -8.66 11.92 -13.86
C LYS A 47 -9.46 10.81 -14.57
N ILE A 48 -9.24 9.58 -14.12
CA ILE A 48 -9.90 8.37 -14.66
C ILE A 48 -10.71 7.72 -13.55
N GLY A 49 -11.88 7.20 -13.89
CA GLY A 49 -12.77 6.48 -12.99
C GLY A 49 -14.07 7.21 -12.69
N SER A 50 -14.88 6.64 -11.81
CA SER A 50 -16.14 7.22 -11.35
C SER A 50 -15.97 8.65 -10.87
N ASN A 51 -17.07 9.41 -10.82
CA ASN A 51 -17.06 10.80 -10.38
C ASN A 51 -16.12 11.70 -11.23
N ASN A 52 -16.05 11.47 -12.54
CA ASN A 52 -15.17 12.19 -13.46
C ASN A 52 -13.68 12.10 -13.07
N GLY A 53 -13.28 11.04 -12.41
CA GLY A 53 -11.90 10.88 -11.92
C GLY A 53 -11.53 11.82 -10.77
N GLU A 54 -12.49 12.38 -10.06
CA GLU A 54 -12.25 13.34 -8.99
C GLU A 54 -12.65 12.80 -7.61
N LYS A 55 -12.11 13.42 -6.55
CA LYS A 55 -12.55 13.16 -5.18
C LYS A 55 -13.96 13.69 -4.98
N TYR A 56 -14.74 13.01 -4.15
CA TYR A 56 -16.04 13.53 -3.72
C TYR A 56 -15.89 14.88 -3.02
N GLN A 57 -16.83 15.78 -3.33
CA GLN A 57 -16.89 17.12 -2.78
C GLN A 57 -17.94 17.22 -1.67
N SER A 58 -17.84 18.23 -0.82
CA SER A 58 -18.86 18.52 0.19
C SER A 58 -20.22 18.69 -0.45
N ASN A 59 -21.26 18.16 0.17
CA ASN A 59 -22.67 18.17 -0.32
C ASN A 59 -22.93 17.38 -1.59
N GLN A 60 -21.97 16.61 -2.10
CA GLN A 60 -22.17 15.73 -3.23
C GLN A 60 -23.01 14.51 -2.82
N LYS A 61 -24.02 14.17 -3.63
CA LYS A 61 -24.83 12.97 -3.43
C LYS A 61 -24.08 11.74 -3.95
N ILE A 62 -24.06 10.70 -3.15
CA ILE A 62 -23.52 9.38 -3.52
C ILE A 62 -24.69 8.41 -3.58
N PHE A 63 -24.85 7.75 -4.71
CA PHE A 63 -25.93 6.80 -4.92
C PHE A 63 -25.50 5.40 -4.51
N ILE A 64 -26.44 4.66 -3.95
CA ILE A 64 -26.24 3.26 -3.53
C ILE A 64 -27.21 2.35 -4.25
N ASN A 65 -26.84 1.10 -4.43
CA ASN A 65 -27.78 0.09 -4.92
C ASN A 65 -28.87 -0.18 -3.88
N LYS A 66 -30.09 -0.54 -4.34
CA LYS A 66 -31.21 -0.83 -3.46
C LYS A 66 -30.78 -1.86 -2.41
N ASN A 67 -31.06 -1.54 -1.16
CA ASN A 67 -30.66 -2.35 -0.02
C ASN A 67 -31.88 -2.67 0.85
N GLU A 68 -31.99 -3.92 1.26
CA GLU A 68 -32.92 -4.34 2.31
C GLU A 68 -32.12 -4.42 3.62
N SER A 69 -32.66 -3.89 4.69
CA SER A 69 -32.00 -3.91 6.00
C SER A 69 -31.70 -5.34 6.43
N LEU A 70 -30.48 -5.59 6.88
CA LEU A 70 -30.12 -6.82 7.57
C LEU A 70 -29.91 -6.53 9.04
N SER A 71 -30.44 -7.41 9.86
CA SER A 71 -30.32 -7.38 11.32
C SER A 71 -29.01 -7.97 11.84
N GLU A 72 -28.10 -8.42 10.99
CA GLU A 72 -26.88 -9.08 11.44
C GLU A 72 -25.76 -8.07 11.73
N TYR A 73 -25.40 -8.02 13.02
CA TYR A 73 -24.20 -7.29 13.47
C TYR A 73 -22.99 -8.21 13.38
N LYS A 74 -21.98 -7.80 12.57
CA LYS A 74 -20.72 -8.53 12.45
C LYS A 74 -19.57 -7.63 12.87
N LYS A 75 -18.65 -8.19 13.64
CA LYS A 75 -17.44 -7.50 14.10
C LYS A 75 -16.23 -8.39 13.91
N ILE A 76 -15.18 -7.82 13.33
CA ILE A 76 -13.85 -8.43 13.27
C ILE A 76 -12.95 -7.71 14.25
N ASN A 77 -12.23 -8.45 15.07
CA ASN A 77 -11.21 -7.87 15.92
C ASN A 77 -10.11 -7.21 15.09
N HIS A 78 -9.51 -6.18 15.64
CA HIS A 78 -8.42 -5.46 14.98
C HIS A 78 -7.27 -6.42 14.69
N LEU A 79 -6.88 -6.49 13.42
CA LEU A 79 -5.69 -7.21 13.01
C LEU A 79 -4.45 -6.41 13.43
N ASN A 80 -3.51 -7.07 14.10
CA ASN A 80 -2.27 -6.41 14.50
C ASN A 80 -1.44 -6.06 13.26
N SER A 81 -1.33 -4.78 12.96
CA SER A 81 -0.54 -4.26 11.84
C SER A 81 0.90 -3.88 12.21
N LYS A 82 1.33 -4.16 13.45
CA LYS A 82 2.72 -3.88 13.83
C LYS A 82 3.66 -4.74 13.01
N ILE A 83 4.60 -4.10 12.36
CA ILE A 83 5.65 -4.72 11.57
C ILE A 83 6.98 -4.33 12.21
N GLU A 84 7.76 -5.32 12.63
CA GLU A 84 9.11 -5.09 13.12
C GLU A 84 10.08 -4.89 11.96
N TYR A 85 9.90 -5.68 10.90
CA TYR A 85 10.69 -5.64 9.67
C TYR A 85 9.78 -5.74 8.45
N ILE A 86 10.13 -5.02 7.41
CA ILE A 86 9.61 -5.23 6.05
C ILE A 86 10.55 -6.22 5.36
N ARG A 87 10.02 -7.40 5.01
CA ARG A 87 10.79 -8.43 4.32
C ARG A 87 10.87 -8.14 2.83
N VAL A 88 12.04 -8.36 2.29
CA VAL A 88 12.33 -8.03 0.88
C VAL A 88 13.16 -9.12 0.21
N LEU A 89 12.96 -9.29 -1.09
CA LEU A 89 13.85 -9.99 -1.99
C LEU A 89 14.88 -8.99 -2.54
N LYS A 90 16.06 -9.48 -2.92
CA LYS A 90 17.07 -8.67 -3.62
C LYS A 90 16.49 -8.18 -4.96
N GLY A 91 16.70 -6.90 -5.26
CA GLY A 91 16.24 -6.30 -6.51
C GLY A 91 17.11 -6.68 -7.71
N THR A 92 16.60 -6.45 -8.91
CA THR A 92 17.30 -6.78 -10.17
C THR A 92 18.63 -6.05 -10.34
N ASN A 93 18.78 -4.89 -9.72
CA ASN A 93 20.01 -4.09 -9.76
C ASN A 93 20.77 -4.13 -8.42
N PHE A 94 20.57 -5.16 -7.58
CA PHE A 94 21.21 -5.28 -6.27
C PHE A 94 22.75 -5.25 -6.35
N SER A 95 23.34 -5.79 -7.43
CA SER A 95 24.79 -5.75 -7.68
C SER A 95 25.33 -4.35 -7.99
N PHE A 96 24.48 -3.37 -8.30
CA PHE A 96 24.88 -1.98 -8.57
C PHE A 96 25.18 -1.20 -7.27
N PHE A 97 24.97 -1.78 -6.12
CA PHE A 97 25.21 -1.18 -4.82
C PHE A 97 26.45 -1.79 -4.17
N SER A 98 27.27 -0.93 -3.54
CA SER A 98 28.44 -1.37 -2.78
C SER A 98 28.03 -2.21 -1.56
N GLU A 99 28.94 -3.04 -1.03
CA GLU A 99 28.68 -3.79 0.22
C GLU A 99 28.35 -2.84 1.39
N LYS A 100 28.99 -1.66 1.42
CA LYS A 100 28.69 -0.62 2.40
C LYS A 100 27.23 -0.13 2.26
N ALA A 101 26.77 0.16 1.02
CA ALA A 101 25.41 0.60 0.75
C ALA A 101 24.37 -0.48 1.11
N LYS A 102 24.65 -1.75 0.76
CA LYS A 102 23.80 -2.89 1.13
C LYS A 102 23.71 -3.04 2.65
N LYS A 103 24.84 -2.92 3.37
CA LYS A 103 24.86 -2.95 4.85
C LYS A 103 24.06 -1.79 5.42
N ILE A 104 24.17 -0.58 4.89
CA ILE A 104 23.37 0.57 5.31
C ILE A 104 21.89 0.27 5.15
N PHE A 105 21.45 -0.27 4.00
CA PHE A 105 20.05 -0.57 3.72
C PHE A 105 19.45 -1.59 4.72
N PHE A 106 20.17 -2.64 5.07
CA PHE A 106 19.64 -3.69 5.96
C PHE A 106 19.87 -3.44 7.47
N SER A 107 20.83 -2.59 7.84
CA SER A 107 21.19 -2.39 9.25
C SER A 107 20.56 -1.16 9.89
N ASN A 108 20.01 -0.24 9.09
CA ASN A 108 19.49 1.02 9.60
C ASN A 108 17.97 1.10 9.53
N GLU A 109 17.42 2.04 10.30
CA GLU A 109 16.02 2.46 10.22
C GLU A 109 15.85 3.56 9.18
N PHE A 110 14.74 3.48 8.45
CA PHE A 110 14.26 4.53 7.56
C PHE A 110 12.92 5.04 8.08
N ILE A 111 12.62 6.30 7.81
CA ILE A 111 11.40 6.96 8.25
C ILE A 111 10.51 7.23 7.04
N VAL A 112 9.22 6.90 7.14
CA VAL A 112 8.23 7.22 6.10
C VAL A 112 8.06 8.72 6.02
N SER A 113 8.36 9.30 4.86
CA SER A 113 8.29 10.74 4.61
C SER A 113 6.84 11.22 4.46
N LYS A 114 6.61 12.47 4.82
CA LYS A 114 5.35 13.19 4.52
C LYS A 114 5.10 13.38 3.02
N LEU A 115 6.12 13.24 2.20
CA LEU A 115 6.02 13.33 0.74
C LEU A 115 5.57 12.01 0.07
N THR A 116 5.17 11.02 0.87
CA THR A 116 4.56 9.78 0.40
C THR A 116 3.20 10.04 -0.23
N ASP A 117 2.95 9.43 -1.39
CA ASP A 117 1.66 9.45 -2.08
C ASP A 117 1.29 8.05 -2.59
N ARG A 118 0.23 7.93 -3.40
CA ARG A 118 -0.21 6.63 -3.95
C ARG A 118 0.74 6.04 -5.00
N MET A 119 1.66 6.83 -5.55
CA MET A 119 2.66 6.35 -6.51
C MET A 119 3.86 5.72 -5.82
N GLY A 120 4.31 6.31 -4.68
CA GLY A 120 5.50 5.83 -4.00
C GLY A 120 5.61 6.29 -2.56
N MET A 121 6.05 5.38 -1.70
CA MET A 121 6.40 5.67 -0.32
C MET A 121 7.85 6.14 -0.27
N ARG A 122 8.04 7.43 -0.04
CA ARG A 122 9.38 8.01 0.11
C ARG A 122 9.91 7.76 1.50
N LEU A 123 11.16 7.36 1.59
CA LEU A 123 11.84 7.10 2.85
C LEU A 123 12.97 8.10 3.08
N GLU A 124 13.12 8.51 4.32
CA GLU A 124 14.21 9.36 4.80
C GLU A 124 15.11 8.54 5.73
N GLY A 125 16.42 8.70 5.59
CA GLY A 125 17.40 7.96 6.40
C GLY A 125 18.82 8.08 5.89
N PRO A 126 19.69 7.16 6.29
CA PRO A 126 21.05 7.12 5.78
C PRO A 126 21.07 6.98 4.26
N LYS A 127 21.97 7.72 3.61
CA LYS A 127 22.07 7.71 2.15
C LYS A 127 22.64 6.39 1.65
N ILE A 128 22.04 5.88 0.58
CA ILE A 128 22.46 4.66 -0.11
C ILE A 128 23.12 5.05 -1.41
N GLU A 129 24.43 4.83 -1.49
CA GLU A 129 25.24 5.20 -2.64
C GLU A 129 25.27 4.06 -3.67
N ASN A 130 25.09 4.39 -4.93
CA ASN A 130 25.27 3.48 -6.07
C ASN A 130 26.74 3.44 -6.52
N LEU A 131 27.16 2.30 -7.07
CA LEU A 131 28.46 2.14 -7.76
C LEU A 131 28.40 2.60 -9.21
N VAL A 132 27.21 2.74 -9.76
CA VAL A 132 26.94 3.13 -11.15
C VAL A 132 26.28 4.50 -11.19
N GLU A 133 26.11 5.06 -12.40
CA GLU A 133 25.32 6.27 -12.58
C GLU A 133 23.93 6.11 -11.95
N THR A 134 23.44 7.16 -11.32
CA THR A 134 22.16 7.17 -10.60
C THR A 134 20.95 6.98 -11.51
N ASN A 135 21.09 7.27 -12.80
CA ASN A 135 20.10 7.03 -13.83
C ASN A 135 20.55 5.86 -14.72
N ILE A 136 19.80 4.77 -14.66
CA ILE A 136 19.97 3.63 -15.56
C ILE A 136 18.94 3.70 -16.68
N ARG A 137 19.09 2.86 -17.71
CA ARG A 137 18.03 2.67 -18.70
C ARG A 137 16.74 2.28 -18.00
N SER A 138 15.63 2.92 -18.38
CA SER A 138 14.33 2.64 -17.78
C SER A 138 13.94 1.17 -17.96
N GLU A 139 13.54 0.55 -16.86
CA GLU A 139 13.11 -0.85 -16.77
C GLU A 139 11.70 -0.93 -16.21
N GLY A 140 11.01 -2.06 -16.39
CA GLY A 140 9.70 -2.32 -15.83
C GLY A 140 9.68 -2.18 -14.30
N LEU A 141 8.61 -1.60 -13.78
CA LEU A 141 8.33 -1.49 -12.35
C LEU A 141 7.12 -2.34 -11.97
N ILE A 142 7.16 -2.88 -10.77
CA ILE A 142 6.02 -3.50 -10.10
C ILE A 142 5.85 -2.91 -8.71
N LYS A 143 4.65 -3.04 -8.13
CA LYS A 143 4.40 -2.63 -6.75
C LYS A 143 5.35 -3.34 -5.79
N GLY A 144 5.82 -2.62 -4.78
CA GLY A 144 6.79 -3.14 -3.81
C GLY A 144 8.26 -3.00 -4.22
N VAL A 145 8.57 -2.67 -5.48
CA VAL A 145 9.96 -2.37 -5.88
C VAL A 145 10.48 -1.19 -5.08
N ILE A 146 11.70 -1.29 -4.59
CA ILE A 146 12.43 -0.22 -3.88
C ILE A 146 13.52 0.31 -4.79
N GLN A 147 13.31 1.50 -5.30
CA GLN A 147 14.30 2.24 -6.07
C GLN A 147 15.11 3.16 -5.15
N VAL A 148 16.38 3.39 -5.49
CA VAL A 148 17.21 4.38 -4.82
C VAL A 148 17.44 5.55 -5.78
N THR A 149 16.93 6.73 -5.39
CA THR A 149 17.03 7.95 -6.19
C THR A 149 18.44 8.54 -6.18
N ALA A 150 18.68 9.54 -7.03
CA ALA A 150 19.98 10.18 -7.17
C ALA A 150 20.51 10.81 -5.87
N ASP A 151 19.61 11.21 -4.97
CA ASP A 151 19.94 11.76 -3.65
C ASP A 151 20.18 10.68 -2.58
N GLY A 152 20.16 9.39 -2.97
CA GLY A 152 20.41 8.24 -2.11
C GLY A 152 19.24 7.83 -1.22
N ASN A 153 18.02 8.37 -1.42
CA ASN A 153 16.86 7.99 -0.65
C ASN A 153 16.08 6.84 -1.31
N PRO A 154 15.60 5.85 -0.54
CA PRO A 154 14.75 4.81 -1.08
C PRO A 154 13.34 5.32 -1.35
N ILE A 155 12.72 4.81 -2.43
CA ILE A 155 11.29 4.97 -2.72
C ILE A 155 10.71 3.60 -3.00
N ILE A 156 9.66 3.22 -2.26
CA ILE A 156 8.92 1.97 -2.47
C ILE A 156 7.75 2.25 -3.40
N MET A 157 7.67 1.53 -4.51
CA MET A 157 6.58 1.67 -5.48
C MET A 157 5.25 1.20 -4.89
N LEU A 158 4.23 2.07 -4.93
CA LEU A 158 2.89 1.78 -4.45
C LEU A 158 1.92 1.50 -5.63
N SER A 159 0.62 1.45 -5.36
CA SER A 159 -0.37 0.94 -6.32
C SER A 159 -0.51 1.78 -7.60
N ASP A 160 -0.27 3.09 -7.53
CA ASP A 160 -0.38 4.00 -8.69
C ASP A 160 1.01 4.33 -9.29
N HIS A 161 2.02 3.49 -9.04
CA HIS A 161 3.37 3.69 -9.58
C HIS A 161 3.39 3.74 -11.11
N GLY A 162 4.43 4.37 -11.67
CA GLY A 162 4.69 4.32 -13.11
C GLY A 162 5.03 2.90 -13.58
N THR A 163 4.77 2.60 -14.84
CA THR A 163 5.05 1.27 -15.44
C THR A 163 6.52 1.02 -15.65
N ILE A 164 7.32 2.08 -15.80
CA ILE A 164 8.78 2.05 -15.98
C ILE A 164 9.46 3.07 -15.06
N GLY A 165 10.73 2.83 -14.76
CA GLY A 165 11.57 3.76 -13.99
C GLY A 165 13.06 3.56 -14.26
N GLY A 166 13.82 4.64 -14.13
CA GLY A 166 15.25 4.70 -14.45
C GLY A 166 16.17 4.75 -13.23
N TYR A 167 15.69 4.46 -12.03
CA TYR A 167 16.56 4.34 -10.85
C TYR A 167 16.85 2.88 -10.52
N PRO A 168 18.07 2.58 -10.00
CA PRO A 168 18.44 1.23 -9.59
C PRO A 168 17.51 0.67 -8.52
N LYS A 169 17.16 -0.59 -8.67
CA LYS A 169 16.27 -1.35 -7.77
C LYS A 169 17.10 -2.17 -6.80
N ILE A 170 17.13 -1.75 -5.53
CA ILE A 170 17.88 -2.45 -4.48
C ILE A 170 17.16 -3.68 -3.97
N ALA A 171 15.82 -3.63 -3.88
CA ALA A 171 15.02 -4.69 -3.30
C ALA A 171 13.58 -4.69 -3.83
N VAL A 172 12.82 -5.72 -3.50
CA VAL A 172 11.37 -5.80 -3.71
C VAL A 172 10.71 -6.29 -2.43
N VAL A 173 9.71 -5.57 -1.93
CA VAL A 173 8.91 -5.99 -0.78
C VAL A 173 8.12 -7.24 -1.13
N ILE A 174 8.12 -8.26 -0.26
CA ILE A 174 7.35 -9.47 -0.48
C ILE A 174 5.84 -9.21 -0.38
N SER A 175 5.04 -9.97 -1.11
CA SER A 175 3.60 -9.74 -1.23
C SER A 175 2.86 -9.79 0.11
N SER A 176 3.29 -10.66 1.04
CA SER A 176 2.67 -10.80 2.37
C SER A 176 2.90 -9.60 3.30
N ASP A 177 3.88 -8.74 3.02
CA ASP A 177 4.17 -7.56 3.81
C ASP A 177 3.63 -6.26 3.19
N TYR A 178 3.25 -6.33 1.90
CA TYR A 178 2.87 -5.14 1.14
C TYR A 178 1.66 -4.40 1.72
N ASP A 179 0.59 -5.10 2.07
CA ASP A 179 -0.63 -4.47 2.59
C ASP A 179 -0.40 -3.78 3.93
N ARG A 180 0.44 -4.36 4.78
CA ARG A 180 0.84 -3.74 6.06
C ARG A 180 1.73 -2.53 5.85
N LEU A 181 2.68 -2.62 4.91
CA LEU A 181 3.54 -1.51 4.52
C LEU A 181 2.73 -0.28 4.11
N THR A 182 1.73 -0.46 3.25
CA THR A 182 0.92 0.65 2.72
C THR A 182 0.11 1.38 3.78
N GLN A 183 -0.08 0.78 4.95
CA GLN A 183 -0.79 1.37 6.08
C GLN A 183 0.12 2.15 7.05
N LEU A 184 1.43 2.19 6.81
CA LEU A 184 2.36 2.94 7.64
C LEU A 184 2.21 4.44 7.43
N THR A 185 1.98 5.16 8.52
CA THR A 185 1.81 6.61 8.51
C THR A 185 3.14 7.35 8.36
N PRO A 186 3.17 8.58 7.82
CA PRO A 186 4.35 9.43 7.88
C PRO A 186 4.92 9.51 9.29
N GLY A 187 6.24 9.40 9.41
CA GLY A 187 6.97 9.32 10.69
C GLY A 187 7.13 7.90 11.22
N SER A 188 6.48 6.88 10.63
CA SER A 188 6.72 5.48 10.99
C SER A 188 8.15 5.07 10.64
N LYS A 189 8.75 4.24 11.50
CA LYS A 189 10.09 3.68 11.29
C LYS A 189 9.99 2.32 10.62
N ILE A 190 10.87 2.08 9.66
CA ILE A 190 10.95 0.83 8.89
C ILE A 190 12.37 0.30 8.94
N LYS A 191 12.52 -1.02 9.15
CA LYS A 191 13.73 -1.79 8.89
C LYS A 191 13.47 -2.82 7.81
N PHE A 192 14.49 -3.14 7.02
CA PHE A 192 14.38 -4.18 6.00
C PHE A 192 15.10 -5.46 6.42
N LYS A 193 14.50 -6.60 6.08
CA LYS A 193 15.09 -7.92 6.25
C LYS A 193 15.08 -8.67 4.94
N SER A 194 16.26 -9.13 4.49
CA SER A 194 16.34 -9.98 3.30
C SER A 194 15.78 -11.36 3.60
N VAL A 195 15.01 -11.89 2.67
CA VAL A 195 14.54 -13.27 2.65
C VAL A 195 14.84 -13.89 1.29
N GLU A 196 14.87 -15.20 1.20
CA GLU A 196 14.98 -15.91 -0.08
C GLU A 196 13.59 -16.19 -0.64
N LEU A 197 13.52 -16.56 -1.94
CA LEU A 197 12.27 -16.71 -2.66
C LEU A 197 11.34 -17.75 -2.01
N ASP A 198 11.88 -18.91 -1.64
CA ASP A 198 11.11 -19.99 -1.01
C ASP A 198 10.46 -19.55 0.30
N GLU A 199 11.19 -18.74 1.11
CA GLU A 199 10.64 -18.16 2.35
C GLU A 199 9.51 -17.17 2.01
N ALA A 200 9.70 -16.32 1.01
CA ALA A 200 8.68 -15.35 0.59
C ALA A 200 7.40 -16.03 0.09
N GLU A 201 7.52 -17.11 -0.69
CA GLU A 201 6.37 -17.89 -1.17
C GLU A 201 5.62 -18.58 -0.02
N ASN A 202 6.33 -19.17 0.94
CA ASN A 202 5.71 -19.80 2.11
C ASN A 202 4.97 -18.78 2.98
N LEU A 203 5.55 -17.60 3.18
CA LEU A 203 4.92 -16.51 3.90
C LEU A 203 3.67 -16.00 3.18
N TYR A 204 3.67 -15.96 1.85
CA TYR A 204 2.49 -15.58 1.07
C TYR A 204 1.37 -16.62 1.19
N LYS A 205 1.69 -17.92 1.14
CA LYS A 205 0.69 -18.98 1.38
C LYS A 205 0.04 -18.86 2.76
N LEU A 206 0.85 -18.59 3.80
CA LEU A 206 0.33 -18.37 5.16
C LEU A 206 -0.60 -17.14 5.21
N TYR A 207 -0.18 -16.04 4.60
CA TYR A 207 -0.98 -14.82 4.50
C TYR A 207 -2.34 -15.07 3.82
N GLU A 208 -2.37 -15.84 2.74
CA GLU A 208 -3.63 -16.21 2.07
C GLU A 208 -4.53 -17.07 2.96
N ILE A 209 -3.97 -18.04 3.69
CA ILE A 209 -4.73 -18.89 4.62
C ILE A 209 -5.33 -18.04 5.74
N GLU A 210 -4.53 -17.17 6.37
CA GLU A 210 -4.99 -16.26 7.41
C GLU A 210 -6.12 -15.34 6.91
N THR A 211 -5.96 -14.76 5.73
CA THR A 211 -6.96 -13.90 5.11
C THR A 211 -8.26 -14.66 4.85
N LYS A 212 -8.20 -15.88 4.29
CA LYS A 212 -9.36 -16.73 4.07
C LYS A 212 -10.06 -17.10 5.39
N ASN A 213 -9.30 -17.41 6.43
CA ASN A 213 -9.86 -17.73 7.75
C ASN A 213 -10.62 -16.54 8.35
N ILE A 214 -10.07 -15.33 8.22
CA ILE A 214 -10.74 -14.10 8.66
C ILE A 214 -12.05 -13.89 7.89
N LEU A 215 -12.01 -14.02 6.57
CA LEU A 215 -13.21 -13.88 5.71
C LEU A 215 -14.28 -14.92 6.04
N ASN A 216 -13.90 -16.15 6.39
CA ASN A 216 -14.84 -17.20 6.78
C ASN A 216 -15.53 -16.93 8.14
N GLN A 217 -14.88 -16.18 9.03
CA GLN A 217 -15.50 -15.76 10.30
C GLN A 217 -16.58 -14.67 10.13
N ILE A 218 -16.63 -14.04 8.95
CA ILE A 218 -17.57 -12.96 8.65
C ILE A 218 -18.77 -13.48 7.86
N ARG A 219 -18.63 -14.60 7.19
CA ARG A 219 -19.72 -15.27 6.46
C ARG A 219 -20.60 -16.05 7.42
#